data_90e9192ef38b2a2a5bcfc754e5e142d3
#
_entry.id   90e9192ef38b2a2a5bcfc754e5e142d3
#
_cell.length_a   1.000
_cell.length_b   1.000
_cell.length_c   1.000
_cell.angle_alpha   90.00
_cell.angle_beta   90.00
_cell.angle_gamma   90.00
#
_symmetry.space_group_name_H-M   'P 1'
#
loop_
_entity.id
_entity.type
_entity.pdbx_description
1 polymer ?
#
loop_
_entity_poly.entity_id
_entity_poly.type
_entity_poly.pdbx_seq_one_letter_code
_entity_poly.pdbx_strand_id
1 'polypeptide(L)'
;MAGKPAKRKLAVSKSPVPGNPALELAWINPFHVLSPGEHAPEECNAFIECPMRSKIKYELDKRNGILHISRTLHSSVHYPSNYGFIPQTYCRDHDPLDVLVLSQEPVIPGCVMRARPIGMLRMIDQDLEDIKIIAIHVNDPMFESYTDISQLPPHVLREVRHFFEIYKELDAAKLPVVEDFRGRIDAHSVIRESMAAYKRFRSQLLDCVFPNY
;
A
#
# COMPACT_ATOMS: atom_id res chain seq x y z
N MET A 1 -5.28 19.09 -32.82
CA MET A 1 -3.94 18.84 -32.24
C MET A 1 -4.11 18.63 -30.75
N ALA A 2 -4.11 17.39 -30.29
CA ALA A 2 -4.22 17.08 -28.86
C ALA A 2 -2.86 17.32 -28.19
N GLY A 3 -2.81 18.24 -27.23
CA GLY A 3 -1.62 18.53 -26.45
C GLY A 3 -1.17 17.30 -25.66
N LYS A 4 0.11 16.95 -25.74
CA LYS A 4 0.72 15.88 -24.92
C LYS A 4 0.48 16.20 -23.44
N PRO A 5 0.04 15.23 -22.63
CA PRO A 5 -0.10 15.44 -21.18
C PRO A 5 1.29 15.77 -20.59
N ALA A 6 1.34 16.83 -19.81
CA ALA A 6 2.55 17.23 -19.11
C ALA A 6 3.01 16.10 -18.19
N LYS A 7 4.27 15.67 -18.32
CA LYS A 7 4.90 14.72 -17.38
C LYS A 7 4.96 15.39 -15.99
N ARG A 8 4.00 15.09 -15.12
CA ARG A 8 4.06 15.49 -13.71
C ARG A 8 5.20 14.74 -13.03
N LYS A 9 6.17 15.47 -12.52
CA LYS A 9 7.25 14.92 -11.70
C LYS A 9 6.65 14.47 -10.36
N LEU A 10 7.03 13.28 -9.90
CA LEU A 10 6.79 12.84 -8.52
C LEU A 10 7.35 13.91 -7.57
N ALA A 11 6.52 14.38 -6.65
CA ALA A 11 6.97 15.32 -5.62
C ALA A 11 7.83 14.54 -4.62
N VAL A 12 9.14 14.67 -4.76
CA VAL A 12 10.11 14.21 -3.76
C VAL A 12 10.15 15.26 -2.65
N SER A 13 10.06 14.85 -1.38
CA SER A 13 10.19 15.76 -0.26
C SER A 13 11.53 16.51 -0.31
N LYS A 14 11.55 17.75 0.19
CA LYS A 14 12.75 18.60 0.17
C LYS A 14 13.92 17.92 0.88
N SER A 15 15.15 18.17 0.39
CA SER A 15 16.43 17.67 0.93
C SER A 15 16.52 17.72 2.45
N PRO A 16 17.13 16.71 3.12
CA PRO A 16 17.31 16.71 4.57
C PRO A 16 18.18 17.88 5.01
N VAL A 17 18.02 18.27 6.26
CA VAL A 17 18.92 19.21 6.90
C VAL A 17 20.31 18.57 6.98
N PRO A 18 21.37 19.19 6.39
CA PRO A 18 22.71 18.60 6.45
C PRO A 18 23.17 18.36 7.88
N GLY A 19 23.74 17.19 8.13
CA GLY A 19 24.40 16.86 9.41
C GLY A 19 23.65 15.91 10.35
N ASN A 20 22.49 15.36 9.96
CA ASN A 20 21.87 14.28 10.73
C ASN A 20 21.89 12.97 9.90
N PRO A 21 22.79 11.99 10.24
CA PRO A 21 22.89 10.74 9.50
C PRO A 21 21.60 9.92 9.44
N ALA A 22 20.77 9.99 10.48
CA ALA A 22 19.47 9.32 10.51
C ALA A 22 18.51 9.89 9.46
N LEU A 23 18.57 11.19 9.18
CA LEU A 23 17.81 11.82 8.12
C LEU A 23 18.37 11.52 6.73
N GLU A 24 19.68 11.36 6.60
CA GLU A 24 20.31 11.01 5.31
C GLU A 24 19.96 9.59 4.86
N LEU A 25 19.93 8.62 5.77
CA LEU A 25 19.53 7.25 5.45
C LEU A 25 18.01 7.10 5.25
N ALA A 26 17.20 7.91 5.93
CA ALA A 26 15.75 7.96 5.67
C ALA A 26 15.43 8.35 4.21
N TRP A 27 16.36 9.00 3.50
CA TRP A 27 16.26 9.33 2.08
C TRP A 27 16.22 8.14 1.14
N ILE A 28 16.72 7.00 1.57
CA ILE A 28 16.76 5.78 0.76
C ILE A 28 15.52 4.92 1.01
N ASN A 29 14.77 5.21 2.09
CA ASN A 29 13.63 4.39 2.50
C ASN A 29 12.33 4.91 1.88
N PRO A 30 11.73 4.18 0.90
CA PRO A 30 10.49 4.57 0.24
C PRO A 30 9.34 4.89 1.20
N PHE A 31 9.26 4.23 2.35
CA PHE A 31 8.24 4.47 3.36
C PHE A 31 8.28 5.92 3.89
N HIS A 32 9.48 6.48 4.06
CA HIS A 32 9.67 7.81 4.65
C HIS A 32 9.85 8.93 3.62
N VAL A 33 10.42 8.64 2.43
CA VAL A 33 10.76 9.68 1.45
C VAL A 33 9.70 9.90 0.39
N LEU A 34 8.94 8.87 0.02
CA LEU A 34 7.88 9.03 -0.94
C LEU A 34 6.69 9.78 -0.31
N SER A 35 6.13 10.71 -1.05
CA SER A 35 4.88 11.37 -0.66
C SER A 35 3.72 10.37 -0.76
N PRO A 36 2.73 10.41 0.15
CA PRO A 36 1.49 9.64 0.01
C PRO A 36 0.66 10.03 -1.22
N GLY A 37 0.97 11.15 -1.83
CA GLY A 37 0.27 11.73 -2.98
C GLY A 37 -0.05 13.21 -2.75
N GLU A 38 0.08 14.02 -3.80
CA GLU A 38 -0.24 15.47 -3.72
C GLU A 38 -1.73 15.70 -3.45
N HIS A 39 -2.57 14.77 -3.91
CA HIS A 39 -4.02 14.81 -3.78
C HIS A 39 -4.59 13.71 -2.88
N ALA A 40 -3.76 13.17 -1.97
CA ALA A 40 -4.25 12.17 -1.01
C ALA A 40 -5.32 12.79 -0.06
N PRO A 41 -6.42 12.09 0.20
CA PRO A 41 -6.68 10.66 -0.12
C PRO A 41 -7.35 10.41 -1.48
N GLU A 42 -7.67 11.41 -2.28
CA GLU A 42 -8.38 11.26 -3.57
C GLU A 42 -7.54 10.51 -4.63
N GLU A 43 -6.26 10.81 -4.70
CA GLU A 43 -5.25 10.08 -5.45
C GLU A 43 -4.00 9.92 -4.59
N CYS A 44 -3.57 8.67 -4.41
CA CYS A 44 -2.42 8.30 -3.61
C CYS A 44 -1.28 7.74 -4.48
N ASN A 45 -0.07 7.83 -3.96
CA ASN A 45 1.04 7.02 -4.42
C ASN A 45 1.00 5.68 -3.68
N ALA A 46 1.07 4.58 -4.41
CA ALA A 46 1.20 3.23 -3.89
C ALA A 46 2.58 2.69 -4.24
N PHE A 47 3.37 2.33 -3.25
CA PHE A 47 4.62 1.61 -3.44
C PHE A 47 4.31 0.13 -3.53
N ILE A 48 4.57 -0.49 -4.67
CA ILE A 48 4.20 -1.88 -4.91
C ILE A 48 5.32 -2.81 -4.48
N GLU A 49 4.97 -3.74 -3.58
CA GLU A 49 5.86 -4.78 -3.11
C GLU A 49 5.61 -6.08 -3.87
N CYS A 50 4.35 -6.53 -3.93
CA CYS A 50 3.98 -7.81 -4.53
C CYS A 50 3.22 -7.58 -5.83
N PRO A 51 3.76 -8.04 -6.97
CA PRO A 51 3.05 -7.97 -8.25
C PRO A 51 1.78 -8.80 -8.26
N MET A 52 0.77 -8.38 -9.02
CA MET A 52 -0.35 -9.24 -9.40
C MET A 52 0.18 -10.57 -9.96
N ARG A 53 -0.48 -11.67 -9.62
CA ARG A 53 -0.11 -13.06 -9.99
C ARG A 53 1.22 -13.55 -9.40
N SER A 54 1.83 -12.80 -8.48
CA SER A 54 2.97 -13.30 -7.72
C SER A 54 2.53 -14.31 -6.66
N LYS A 55 3.37 -15.30 -6.44
CA LYS A 55 3.30 -16.22 -5.30
C LYS A 55 4.32 -15.86 -4.21
N ILE A 56 5.19 -14.91 -4.50
CA ILE A 56 6.22 -14.42 -3.58
C ILE A 56 5.68 -13.21 -2.84
N LYS A 57 5.76 -13.23 -1.50
CA LYS A 57 5.57 -12.07 -0.66
C LYS A 57 6.89 -11.34 -0.53
N TYR A 58 6.96 -10.14 -1.13
CA TYR A 58 8.03 -9.19 -0.89
C TYR A 58 7.59 -8.22 0.20
N GLU A 59 8.52 -7.77 1.00
CA GLU A 59 8.32 -6.77 2.05
C GLU A 59 9.46 -5.76 2.04
N LEU A 60 9.13 -4.49 2.23
CA LEU A 60 10.12 -3.45 2.45
C LEU A 60 10.65 -3.56 3.88
N ASP A 61 11.96 -3.78 4.05
CA ASP A 61 12.56 -3.58 5.36
C ASP A 61 12.53 -2.09 5.70
N LYS A 62 11.70 -1.74 6.67
CA LYS A 62 11.48 -0.35 7.11
C LYS A 62 12.72 0.28 7.76
N ARG A 63 13.74 -0.52 8.08
CA ARG A 63 14.99 -0.01 8.66
C ARG A 63 15.98 0.46 7.59
N ASN A 64 16.09 -0.32 6.50
CA ASN A 64 17.08 -0.05 5.46
C ASN A 64 16.50 0.33 4.10
N GLY A 65 15.16 0.26 3.93
CA GLY A 65 14.48 0.63 2.69
C GLY A 65 14.69 -0.35 1.54
N ILE A 66 15.13 -1.58 1.82
CA ILE A 66 15.40 -2.60 0.81
C ILE A 66 14.26 -3.61 0.77
N LEU A 67 13.77 -3.91 -0.43
CA LEU A 67 12.84 -5.00 -0.64
C LEU A 67 13.54 -6.35 -0.46
N HIS A 68 12.93 -7.23 0.32
CA HIS A 68 13.39 -8.60 0.49
C HIS A 68 12.24 -9.59 0.27
N ILE A 69 12.58 -10.84 0.03
CA ILE A 69 11.60 -11.93 -0.03
C ILE A 69 11.29 -12.35 1.40
N SER A 70 10.06 -12.08 1.85
CA SER A 70 9.59 -12.53 3.16
C SER A 70 9.27 -14.03 3.14
N ARG A 71 8.46 -14.46 2.15
CA ARG A 71 8.15 -15.87 1.95
C ARG A 71 7.57 -16.12 0.55
N THR A 72 7.52 -17.40 0.18
CA THR A 72 6.64 -17.88 -0.89
C THR A 72 5.34 -18.36 -0.26
N LEU A 73 4.19 -17.98 -0.80
CA LEU A 73 2.89 -18.46 -0.32
C LEU A 73 2.84 -20.00 -0.43
N HIS A 74 2.47 -20.66 0.65
CA HIS A 74 2.42 -22.13 0.68
C HIS A 74 1.25 -22.69 -0.11
N SER A 75 0.11 -21.97 -0.11
CA SER A 75 -1.07 -22.35 -0.90
C SER A 75 -0.86 -22.07 -2.40
N SER A 76 -1.79 -22.54 -3.23
CA SER A 76 -1.74 -22.32 -4.69
C SER A 76 -2.22 -20.94 -5.13
N VAL A 77 -2.67 -20.08 -4.20
CA VAL A 77 -3.16 -18.73 -4.51
C VAL A 77 -2.04 -17.78 -4.92
N HIS A 78 -2.41 -16.77 -5.66
CA HIS A 78 -1.54 -15.70 -6.12
C HIS A 78 -2.18 -14.36 -5.76
N TYR A 79 -1.38 -13.32 -5.59
CA TYR A 79 -1.91 -11.97 -5.37
C TYR A 79 -2.90 -11.59 -6.46
N PRO A 80 -4.15 -11.21 -6.13
CA PRO A 80 -5.18 -10.92 -7.13
C PRO A 80 -4.96 -9.59 -7.85
N SER A 81 -4.17 -8.70 -7.28
CA SER A 81 -3.80 -7.39 -7.83
C SER A 81 -2.40 -7.01 -7.40
N ASN A 82 -1.87 -5.90 -7.92
CA ASN A 82 -0.63 -5.34 -7.42
C ASN A 82 -0.84 -4.86 -5.97
N TYR A 83 0.00 -5.34 -5.06
CA TYR A 83 -0.13 -5.12 -3.62
C TYR A 83 1.10 -4.40 -3.07
N GLY A 84 0.87 -3.51 -2.15
CA GLY A 84 1.91 -2.75 -1.48
C GLY A 84 1.30 -1.81 -0.45
N PHE A 85 1.90 -0.66 -0.23
CA PHE A 85 1.46 0.28 0.79
C PHE A 85 1.43 1.73 0.31
N ILE A 86 0.69 2.57 1.03
CA ILE A 86 0.70 4.03 0.84
C ILE A 86 1.82 4.61 1.72
N PRO A 87 2.83 5.28 1.14
CA PRO A 87 3.93 5.88 1.90
C PRO A 87 3.44 6.90 2.94
N GLN A 88 4.22 7.09 4.00
CA GLN A 88 3.92 8.05 5.08
C GLN A 88 2.52 7.86 5.70
N THR A 89 2.10 6.62 5.84
CA THR A 89 0.93 6.19 6.62
C THR A 89 1.39 5.28 7.75
N TYR A 90 0.60 5.17 8.83
CA TYR A 90 0.92 4.31 9.97
C TYR A 90 -0.37 3.79 10.61
N CYS A 91 -0.47 2.48 10.79
CA CYS A 91 -1.64 1.77 11.27
C CYS A 91 -1.41 1.15 12.67
N ARG A 92 -2.46 0.53 13.22
CA ARG A 92 -2.43 -0.06 14.57
C ARG A 92 -1.57 -1.32 14.68
N ASP A 93 -1.34 -2.00 13.58
CA ASP A 93 -0.44 -3.15 13.46
C ASP A 93 1.04 -2.76 13.35
N HIS A 94 1.33 -1.44 13.48
CA HIS A 94 2.66 -0.83 13.37
C HIS A 94 3.25 -0.86 11.96
N ASP A 95 2.42 -1.02 10.94
CA ASP A 95 2.78 -1.06 9.53
C ASP A 95 2.17 0.12 8.74
N PRO A 96 2.70 0.45 7.56
CA PRO A 96 2.04 1.38 6.67
C PRO A 96 0.70 0.81 6.18
N LEU A 97 -0.19 1.69 5.75
CA LEU A 97 -1.50 1.30 5.26
C LEU A 97 -1.39 0.55 3.93
N ASP A 98 -1.83 -0.69 3.92
CA ASP A 98 -1.81 -1.58 2.76
C ASP A 98 -2.77 -1.14 1.66
N VAL A 99 -2.38 -1.38 0.41
CA VAL A 99 -3.19 -1.07 -0.75
C VAL A 99 -3.11 -2.15 -1.83
N LEU A 100 -4.27 -2.54 -2.36
CA LEU A 100 -4.41 -3.32 -3.58
C LEU A 100 -4.73 -2.36 -4.72
N VAL A 101 -3.89 -2.35 -5.75
CA VAL A 101 -4.09 -1.52 -6.94
C VAL A 101 -4.52 -2.41 -8.11
N LEU A 102 -5.79 -2.29 -8.46
CA LEU A 102 -6.37 -2.96 -9.61
C LEU A 102 -5.82 -2.34 -10.90
N SER A 103 -5.30 -3.17 -11.77
CA SER A 103 -4.76 -2.80 -13.08
C SER A 103 -4.74 -4.01 -14.00
N GLN A 104 -4.57 -3.80 -15.31
CA GLN A 104 -4.52 -4.89 -16.28
C GLN A 104 -3.29 -5.77 -16.13
N GLU A 105 -2.15 -5.17 -15.78
CA GLU A 105 -0.85 -5.84 -15.80
C GLU A 105 -0.13 -5.80 -14.45
N PRO A 106 0.68 -6.82 -14.15
CA PRO A 106 1.58 -6.76 -13.02
C PRO A 106 2.67 -5.71 -13.26
N VAL A 107 3.12 -5.06 -12.20
CA VAL A 107 4.30 -4.18 -12.23
C VAL A 107 5.44 -4.81 -11.46
N ILE A 108 6.68 -4.38 -11.75
CA ILE A 108 7.84 -4.88 -11.01
C ILE A 108 7.82 -4.38 -9.55
N PRO A 109 8.29 -5.18 -8.58
CA PRO A 109 8.46 -4.73 -7.19
C PRO A 109 9.30 -3.46 -7.10
N GLY A 110 8.90 -2.54 -6.23
CA GLY A 110 9.55 -1.23 -6.08
C GLY A 110 9.02 -0.13 -6.99
N CYS A 111 8.06 -0.41 -7.87
CA CYS A 111 7.39 0.63 -8.63
C CYS A 111 6.43 1.45 -7.75
N VAL A 112 6.30 2.72 -8.11
CA VAL A 112 5.26 3.60 -7.54
C VAL A 112 4.13 3.75 -8.55
N MET A 113 2.92 3.35 -8.16
CA MET A 113 1.70 3.54 -8.95
C MET A 113 0.90 4.70 -8.41
N ARG A 114 0.35 5.53 -9.30
CA ARG A 114 -0.69 6.49 -8.91
C ARG A 114 -2.02 5.75 -8.85
N ALA A 115 -2.63 5.77 -7.67
CA ALA A 115 -3.81 4.98 -7.37
C ALA A 115 -4.95 5.88 -6.87
N ARG A 116 -6.17 5.61 -7.32
CA ARG A 116 -7.39 6.22 -6.78
C ARG A 116 -8.06 5.22 -5.85
N PRO A 117 -8.13 5.50 -4.54
CA PRO A 117 -8.90 4.70 -3.60
C PRO A 117 -10.39 4.72 -3.95
N ILE A 118 -10.98 3.55 -4.10
CA ILE A 118 -12.40 3.38 -4.42
C ILE A 118 -13.17 2.64 -3.31
N GLY A 119 -12.47 2.08 -2.35
CA GLY A 119 -13.03 1.40 -1.19
C GLY A 119 -11.95 0.75 -0.35
N MET A 120 -12.36 -0.09 0.59
CA MET A 120 -11.46 -0.83 1.46
C MET A 120 -12.04 -2.19 1.86
N LEU A 121 -11.16 -3.11 2.23
CA LEU A 121 -11.47 -4.37 2.90
C LEU A 121 -11.10 -4.24 4.37
N ARG A 122 -12.01 -4.64 5.26
CA ARG A 122 -11.75 -4.82 6.68
C ARG A 122 -11.52 -6.28 7.01
N MET A 123 -10.48 -6.55 7.74
CA MET A 123 -10.20 -7.90 8.24
C MET A 123 -9.52 -7.83 9.62
N ILE A 124 -9.50 -8.96 10.29
CA ILE A 124 -8.77 -9.18 11.54
C ILE A 124 -7.66 -10.20 11.25
N ASP A 125 -6.43 -9.82 11.47
CA ASP A 125 -5.27 -10.72 11.40
C ASP A 125 -4.54 -10.70 12.74
N GLN A 126 -4.30 -11.88 13.33
CA GLN A 126 -3.65 -12.03 14.63
C GLN A 126 -4.27 -11.15 15.74
N ASP A 127 -5.60 -11.07 15.76
CA ASP A 127 -6.40 -10.25 16.69
C ASP A 127 -6.28 -8.73 16.55
N LEU A 128 -5.63 -8.25 15.49
CA LEU A 128 -5.52 -6.84 15.16
C LEU A 128 -6.37 -6.51 13.92
N GLU A 129 -6.95 -5.31 13.94
CA GLU A 129 -7.61 -4.77 12.76
C GLU A 129 -6.57 -4.51 11.68
N ASP A 130 -6.81 -5.09 10.52
CA ASP A 130 -5.93 -5.01 9.35
C ASP A 130 -6.77 -4.56 8.15
N ILE A 131 -6.56 -3.32 7.72
CA ILE A 131 -7.33 -2.69 6.64
C ILE A 131 -6.52 -2.70 5.35
N LYS A 132 -7.17 -3.11 4.24
CA LYS A 132 -6.59 -3.06 2.91
C LYS A 132 -7.35 -2.06 2.05
N ILE A 133 -6.71 -1.01 1.57
CA ILE A 133 -7.31 -0.08 0.62
C ILE A 133 -7.46 -0.79 -0.73
N ILE A 134 -8.63 -0.65 -1.34
CA ILE A 134 -8.87 -1.08 -2.72
C ILE A 134 -8.82 0.17 -3.59
N ALA A 135 -7.89 0.18 -4.53
CA ALA A 135 -7.66 1.31 -5.43
C ALA A 135 -7.57 0.83 -6.88
N ILE A 136 -7.73 1.76 -7.80
CA ILE A 136 -7.47 1.54 -9.24
C ILE A 136 -6.26 2.32 -9.68
N HIS A 137 -5.54 1.84 -10.70
CA HIS A 137 -4.50 2.63 -11.37
C HIS A 137 -5.14 3.73 -12.21
N VAL A 138 -4.82 5.00 -11.91
CA VAL A 138 -5.52 6.17 -12.48
C VAL A 138 -5.36 6.35 -14.00
N ASN A 139 -4.34 5.74 -14.59
CA ASN A 139 -4.06 5.82 -16.04
C ASN A 139 -4.32 4.48 -16.75
N ASP A 140 -5.07 3.56 -16.13
CA ASP A 140 -5.43 2.29 -16.76
C ASP A 140 -6.83 2.43 -17.39
N PRO A 141 -6.95 2.36 -18.72
CA PRO A 141 -8.23 2.57 -19.41
C PRO A 141 -9.31 1.56 -19.06
N MET A 142 -8.94 0.37 -18.54
CA MET A 142 -9.90 -0.63 -18.06
C MET A 142 -10.50 -0.26 -16.70
N PHE A 143 -9.78 0.52 -15.89
CA PHE A 143 -10.15 0.79 -14.50
C PHE A 143 -10.42 2.27 -14.20
N GLU A 144 -9.94 3.21 -15.02
CA GLU A 144 -10.00 4.65 -14.74
C GLU A 144 -11.41 5.22 -14.50
N SER A 145 -12.45 4.54 -15.03
CA SER A 145 -13.85 4.96 -14.86
C SER A 145 -14.43 4.65 -13.49
N TYR A 146 -13.84 3.71 -12.75
CA TYR A 146 -14.36 3.33 -11.43
C TYR A 146 -14.01 4.40 -10.38
N THR A 147 -15.02 4.82 -9.63
CA THR A 147 -14.91 5.84 -8.58
C THR A 147 -15.36 5.36 -7.21
N ASP A 148 -16.02 4.19 -7.16
CA ASP A 148 -16.45 3.54 -5.92
C ASP A 148 -16.42 2.01 -6.10
N ILE A 149 -16.16 1.29 -5.03
CA ILE A 149 -16.03 -0.16 -5.02
C ILE A 149 -17.30 -0.89 -5.47
N SER A 150 -18.47 -0.29 -5.26
CA SER A 150 -19.77 -0.82 -5.69
C SER A 150 -19.94 -0.94 -7.20
N GLN A 151 -19.10 -0.25 -7.97
CA GLN A 151 -19.11 -0.29 -9.43
C GLN A 151 -18.30 -1.47 -9.99
N LEU A 152 -17.47 -2.11 -9.16
CA LEU A 152 -16.67 -3.26 -9.60
C LEU A 152 -17.56 -4.48 -9.88
N PRO A 153 -17.18 -5.32 -10.85
CA PRO A 153 -17.81 -6.63 -11.00
C PRO A 153 -17.73 -7.42 -9.69
N PRO A 154 -18.86 -7.99 -9.21
CA PRO A 154 -18.88 -8.67 -7.90
C PRO A 154 -17.85 -9.80 -7.75
N HIS A 155 -17.38 -10.37 -8.85
CA HIS A 155 -16.38 -11.43 -8.82
C HIS A 155 -15.00 -10.93 -8.37
N VAL A 156 -14.64 -9.71 -8.73
CA VAL A 156 -13.35 -9.08 -8.29
C VAL A 156 -13.25 -9.07 -6.77
N LEU A 157 -14.32 -8.63 -6.10
CA LEU A 157 -14.35 -8.58 -4.63
C LEU A 157 -14.35 -9.98 -4.01
N ARG A 158 -14.98 -10.97 -4.67
CA ARG A 158 -14.94 -12.37 -4.21
C ARG A 158 -13.53 -12.96 -4.31
N GLU A 159 -12.78 -12.66 -5.36
CA GLU A 159 -11.39 -13.10 -5.50
C GLU A 159 -10.49 -12.47 -4.45
N VAL A 160 -10.63 -11.17 -4.20
CA VAL A 160 -9.88 -10.47 -3.15
C VAL A 160 -10.20 -11.06 -1.77
N ARG A 161 -11.49 -11.26 -1.46
CA ARG A 161 -11.91 -11.88 -0.20
C ARG A 161 -11.31 -13.27 -0.04
N HIS A 162 -11.49 -14.13 -1.03
CA HIS A 162 -11.01 -15.50 -1.00
C HIS A 162 -9.50 -15.58 -0.82
N PHE A 163 -8.74 -14.70 -1.49
CA PHE A 163 -7.29 -14.63 -1.31
C PHE A 163 -6.93 -14.40 0.15
N PHE A 164 -7.49 -13.37 0.79
CA PHE A 164 -7.16 -13.04 2.18
C PHE A 164 -7.68 -14.07 3.19
N GLU A 165 -8.75 -14.79 2.88
CA GLU A 165 -9.26 -15.87 3.73
C GLU A 165 -8.31 -17.09 3.77
N ILE A 166 -7.60 -17.39 2.68
CA ILE A 166 -6.87 -18.65 2.54
C ILE A 166 -5.35 -18.51 2.28
N TYR A 167 -4.82 -17.30 2.07
CA TYR A 167 -3.41 -17.13 1.66
C TYR A 167 -2.40 -17.61 2.74
N LYS A 168 -2.84 -17.72 4.00
CA LYS A 168 -2.08 -18.26 5.14
C LYS A 168 -2.52 -19.66 5.57
N GLU A 169 -3.46 -20.31 4.86
CA GLU A 169 -4.10 -21.55 5.31
C GLU A 169 -3.12 -22.67 5.60
N LEU A 170 -2.03 -22.75 4.86
CA LEU A 170 -1.03 -23.82 5.01
C LEU A 170 0.17 -23.43 5.88
N ASP A 171 0.25 -22.20 6.39
CA ASP A 171 1.41 -21.71 7.14
C ASP A 171 1.08 -21.01 8.47
N ALA A 172 -0.18 -20.68 8.73
CA ALA A 172 -0.59 -19.96 9.93
C ALA A 172 -1.40 -20.84 10.89
N ALA A 173 -1.14 -20.69 12.18
CA ALA A 173 -1.94 -21.36 13.22
C ALA A 173 -3.35 -20.76 13.36
N LYS A 174 -3.53 -19.50 13.00
CA LYS A 174 -4.80 -18.78 13.02
C LYS A 174 -5.00 -18.07 11.70
N LEU A 175 -6.13 -18.34 11.06
CA LEU A 175 -6.47 -17.70 9.78
C LEU A 175 -7.01 -16.29 10.01
N PRO A 176 -6.75 -15.37 9.07
CA PRO A 176 -7.39 -14.08 9.06
C PRO A 176 -8.91 -14.20 8.90
N VAL A 177 -9.64 -13.28 9.49
CA VAL A 177 -11.11 -13.18 9.36
C VAL A 177 -11.43 -11.96 8.50
N VAL A 178 -11.90 -12.19 7.30
CA VAL A 178 -12.37 -11.12 6.42
C VAL A 178 -13.79 -10.71 6.83
N GLU A 179 -13.95 -9.44 7.23
CA GLU A 179 -15.24 -8.91 7.68
C GLU A 179 -16.08 -8.42 6.50
N ASP A 180 -15.84 -7.20 6.04
CA ASP A 180 -16.65 -6.54 5.01
C ASP A 180 -15.82 -5.63 4.08
N PHE A 181 -16.45 -5.25 2.98
CA PHE A 181 -15.98 -4.18 2.12
C PHE A 181 -16.72 -2.88 2.44
N ARG A 182 -16.01 -1.76 2.42
CA ARG A 182 -16.54 -0.41 2.60
C ARG A 182 -16.23 0.45 1.40
N GLY A 183 -17.04 1.48 1.17
CA GLY A 183 -16.92 2.38 0.04
C GLY A 183 -15.78 3.39 0.16
N ARG A 184 -15.68 4.22 -0.86
CA ARG A 184 -14.64 5.25 -0.97
C ARG A 184 -14.56 6.19 0.22
N ILE A 185 -15.69 6.59 0.79
CA ILE A 185 -15.73 7.56 1.90
C ILE A 185 -14.98 7.01 3.13
N ASP A 186 -15.21 5.74 3.47
CA ASP A 186 -14.54 5.08 4.58
C ASP A 186 -13.04 4.92 4.28
N ALA A 187 -12.68 4.50 3.07
CA ALA A 187 -11.29 4.41 2.64
C ALA A 187 -10.54 5.74 2.77
N HIS A 188 -11.16 6.84 2.35
CA HIS A 188 -10.57 8.18 2.48
C HIS A 188 -10.41 8.60 3.95
N SER A 189 -11.32 8.20 4.86
CA SER A 189 -11.19 8.48 6.29
C SER A 189 -9.97 7.77 6.87
N VAL A 190 -9.84 6.47 6.59
CA VAL A 190 -8.72 5.65 7.06
C VAL A 190 -7.38 6.18 6.53
N ILE A 191 -7.30 6.57 5.26
CA ILE A 191 -6.08 7.16 4.70
C ILE A 191 -5.70 8.44 5.44
N ARG A 192 -6.65 9.35 5.70
CA ARG A 192 -6.37 10.58 6.47
C ARG A 192 -5.90 10.29 7.89
N GLU A 193 -6.53 9.33 8.55
CA GLU A 193 -6.18 8.93 9.92
C GLU A 193 -4.78 8.33 9.98
N SER A 194 -4.43 7.43 9.07
CA SER A 194 -3.11 6.79 9.00
C SER A 194 -2.00 7.77 8.62
N MET A 195 -2.27 8.76 7.75
CA MET A 195 -1.34 9.86 7.47
C MET A 195 -1.14 10.76 8.70
N ALA A 196 -2.19 11.04 9.45
CA ALA A 196 -2.09 11.81 10.70
C ALA A 196 -1.31 11.04 11.78
N ALA A 197 -1.53 9.72 11.88
CA ALA A 197 -0.78 8.85 12.78
C ALA A 197 0.71 8.82 12.40
N TYR A 198 1.05 8.66 11.12
CA TYR A 198 2.44 8.74 10.66
C TYR A 198 3.10 10.06 11.05
N LYS A 199 2.44 11.21 10.84
CA LYS A 199 2.99 12.54 11.25
C LYS A 199 3.24 12.62 12.75
N ARG A 200 2.36 12.03 13.56
CA ARG A 200 2.49 12.01 15.03
C ARG A 200 3.66 11.16 15.49
N PHE A 201 3.86 9.99 14.89
CA PHE A 201 4.87 9.03 15.32
C PHE A 201 6.17 9.09 14.50
N ARG A 202 6.27 10.02 13.54
CA ARG A 202 7.39 10.10 12.60
C ARG A 202 8.78 10.14 13.26
N SER A 203 8.95 10.93 14.32
CA SER A 203 10.23 10.97 15.03
C SER A 203 10.60 9.63 15.64
N GLN A 204 9.65 8.97 16.31
CA GLN A 204 9.85 7.64 16.90
C GLN A 204 10.14 6.58 15.83
N LEU A 205 9.44 6.65 14.69
CA LEU A 205 9.67 5.74 13.56
C LEU A 205 11.06 5.92 12.96
N LEU A 206 11.56 7.15 12.87
CA LEU A 206 12.91 7.44 12.41
C LEU A 206 13.97 7.02 13.45
N ASP A 207 13.70 7.16 14.75
CA ASP A 207 14.59 6.70 15.81
C ASP A 207 14.71 5.17 15.86
N CYS A 208 13.63 4.43 15.50
CA CYS A 208 13.68 2.97 15.38
C CYS A 208 14.52 2.50 14.18
N VAL A 209 14.66 3.31 13.15
CA VAL A 209 15.53 3.04 12.00
C VAL A 209 17.00 3.12 12.39
N PHE A 210 17.34 3.92 13.43
CA PHE A 210 18.72 4.18 13.89
C PHE A 210 18.83 4.21 15.43
N PRO A 211 18.70 3.03 16.09
CA PRO A 211 18.85 3.00 17.55
C PRO A 211 20.31 3.16 17.96
N ASN A 212 20.90 4.32 18.00
CA ASN A 212 22.25 4.64 18.50
C ASN A 212 23.19 5.34 17.49
N TYR A 213 22.76 6.42 16.92
CA TYR A 213 23.71 7.40 16.35
C TYR A 213 23.41 8.79 16.93
#